data_57ed95ff3241e35a1d0cabd331c22143
#
_entry.id   57ed95ff3241e35a1d0cabd331c22143
#
_cell.length_a   1.000
_cell.length_b   1.000
_cell.length_c   1.000
_cell.angle_alpha   90.00
_cell.angle_beta   90.00
_cell.angle_gamma   90.00
#
_symmetry.space_group_name_H-M   'P 1'
#
loop_
_entity.id
_entity.type
_entity.pdbx_description
1 polymer ?
#
loop_
_entity_poly.entity_id
_entity_poly.type
_entity_poly.pdbx_seq_one_letter_code
_entity_poly.pdbx_strand_id
1 'polypeptide(L)'
;VADGTDLDLRTRTLRAVHTPGHTLGHLVYHDAASEIMFAGDHVLPHITPSIGFEPAGNRMALRDYLSSLARTLALPDARLLPAHGPVTGSTHERVNELLAHHDLRLAETHQAVLGGHATPFEVAKAIKWTRRQRLFDELDLFSQVMSVNETAAHLEVLLVRGQVTRETSPTGADLYQVPVSQP
;
A
#
# COMPACT_ATOMS: atom_id res chain seq x y z
N VAL A 1 -7.79 -17.25 -12.24
CA VAL A 1 -8.04 -16.35 -13.38
C VAL A 1 -6.75 -15.60 -13.67
N ALA A 2 -6.32 -15.58 -14.94
CA ALA A 2 -5.11 -14.85 -15.32
C ALA A 2 -5.41 -13.35 -15.50
N ASP A 3 -4.35 -12.54 -15.39
CA ASP A 3 -4.40 -11.10 -15.69
C ASP A 3 -4.90 -10.85 -17.13
N GLY A 4 -5.79 -9.90 -17.30
CA GLY A 4 -6.35 -9.53 -18.60
C GLY A 4 -7.40 -10.50 -19.16
N THR A 5 -7.81 -11.52 -18.39
CA THR A 5 -8.86 -12.44 -18.82
C THR A 5 -10.22 -11.74 -18.83
N ASP A 6 -10.95 -11.87 -19.93
CA ASP A 6 -12.35 -11.46 -20.03
C ASP A 6 -13.26 -12.63 -19.62
N LEU A 7 -14.07 -12.42 -18.58
CA LEU A 7 -15.05 -13.37 -18.07
C LEU A 7 -16.43 -13.02 -18.64
N ASP A 8 -16.94 -13.87 -19.51
CA ASP A 8 -18.29 -13.72 -20.07
C ASP A 8 -19.34 -14.32 -19.11
N LEU A 9 -20.20 -13.48 -18.56
CA LEU A 9 -21.28 -13.84 -17.62
C LEU A 9 -22.67 -13.74 -18.27
N ARG A 10 -22.82 -14.07 -19.54
CA ARG A 10 -24.06 -14.02 -20.35
C ARG A 10 -24.58 -12.59 -20.59
N THR A 11 -24.74 -11.79 -19.53
CA THR A 11 -25.32 -10.43 -19.58
C THR A 11 -24.27 -9.33 -19.50
N ARG A 12 -23.03 -9.68 -19.16
CA ARG A 12 -21.92 -8.74 -19.03
C ARG A 12 -20.58 -9.45 -19.15
N THR A 13 -19.56 -8.69 -19.48
CA THR A 13 -18.18 -9.16 -19.50
C THR A 13 -17.40 -8.43 -18.42
N LEU A 14 -16.68 -9.17 -17.58
CA LEU A 14 -15.80 -8.63 -16.55
C LEU A 14 -14.35 -8.87 -16.96
N ARG A 15 -13.57 -7.80 -17.04
CA ARG A 15 -12.13 -7.92 -17.25
C ARG A 15 -11.43 -8.10 -15.91
N ALA A 16 -10.74 -9.22 -15.75
CA ALA A 16 -9.88 -9.45 -14.59
C ALA A 16 -8.57 -8.70 -14.73
N VAL A 17 -8.18 -7.93 -13.71
CA VAL A 17 -6.92 -7.18 -13.68
C VAL A 17 -6.17 -7.56 -12.41
N HIS A 18 -4.94 -8.04 -12.56
CA HIS A 18 -4.08 -8.41 -11.44
C HIS A 18 -3.57 -7.17 -10.72
N THR A 19 -3.86 -7.07 -9.44
CA THR A 19 -3.55 -5.92 -8.57
C THR A 19 -2.88 -6.38 -7.27
N PRO A 20 -1.64 -6.91 -7.37
CA PRO A 20 -0.88 -7.35 -6.19
C PRO A 20 -0.60 -6.18 -5.24
N GLY A 21 -0.45 -6.51 -3.94
CA GLY A 21 -0.11 -5.55 -2.88
C GLY A 21 -0.77 -5.90 -1.58
N HIS A 22 -2.10 -5.88 -1.50
CA HIS A 22 -2.83 -6.41 -0.34
C HIS A 22 -2.55 -7.92 -0.18
N THR A 23 -2.68 -8.67 -1.26
CA THR A 23 -2.15 -10.03 -1.41
C THR A 23 -1.49 -10.18 -2.78
N LEU A 24 -0.60 -11.18 -2.94
CA LEU A 24 0.08 -11.45 -4.20
C LEU A 24 -0.90 -11.85 -5.33
N GLY A 25 -1.97 -12.55 -4.98
CA GLY A 25 -2.95 -13.05 -5.95
C GLY A 25 -4.17 -12.15 -6.17
N HIS A 26 -4.16 -10.92 -5.64
CA HIS A 26 -5.33 -10.03 -5.70
C HIS A 26 -5.71 -9.68 -7.14
N LEU A 27 -7.00 -9.72 -7.43
CA LEU A 27 -7.60 -9.32 -8.71
C LEU A 27 -8.75 -8.34 -8.45
N VAL A 28 -8.84 -7.32 -9.30
CA VAL A 28 -10.06 -6.53 -9.45
C VAL A 28 -10.79 -6.95 -10.72
N TYR A 29 -12.10 -6.70 -10.80
CA TYR A 29 -12.89 -6.97 -11.98
C TYR A 29 -13.55 -5.69 -12.47
N HIS A 30 -13.28 -5.34 -13.73
CA HIS A 30 -13.80 -4.14 -14.37
C HIS A 30 -14.89 -4.50 -15.38
N ASP A 31 -16.09 -3.96 -15.19
CA ASP A 31 -17.21 -3.96 -16.14
C ASP A 31 -17.25 -2.60 -16.83
N ALA A 32 -16.60 -2.48 -17.96
CA ALA A 32 -16.53 -1.22 -18.71
C ALA A 32 -17.88 -0.78 -19.26
N ALA A 33 -18.77 -1.73 -19.61
CA ALA A 33 -20.09 -1.39 -20.16
C ALA A 33 -21.04 -0.82 -19.12
N SER A 34 -20.90 -1.24 -17.85
CA SER A 34 -21.72 -0.76 -16.73
C SER A 34 -21.00 0.30 -15.88
N GLU A 35 -19.76 0.65 -16.23
CA GLU A 35 -18.91 1.57 -15.47
C GLU A 35 -18.77 1.18 -13.99
N ILE A 36 -18.45 -0.13 -13.75
CA ILE A 36 -18.34 -0.70 -12.41
C ILE A 36 -16.97 -1.35 -12.21
N MET A 37 -16.34 -1.08 -11.06
CA MET A 37 -15.13 -1.73 -10.59
C MET A 37 -15.43 -2.52 -9.31
N PHE A 38 -15.33 -3.85 -9.37
CA PHE A 38 -15.30 -4.72 -8.19
C PHE A 38 -13.87 -4.76 -7.67
N ALA A 39 -13.60 -3.93 -6.69
CA ALA A 39 -12.23 -3.62 -6.28
C ALA A 39 -11.67 -4.55 -5.18
N GLY A 40 -12.49 -5.41 -4.57
CA GLY A 40 -12.04 -6.20 -3.42
C GLY A 40 -11.43 -5.32 -2.34
N ASP A 41 -10.27 -5.76 -1.82
CA ASP A 41 -9.48 -4.99 -0.85
C ASP A 41 -8.38 -4.14 -1.50
N HIS A 42 -8.36 -4.01 -2.83
CA HIS A 42 -7.40 -3.15 -3.53
C HIS A 42 -7.69 -1.66 -3.31
N VAL A 43 -8.95 -1.25 -3.45
CA VAL A 43 -9.38 0.14 -3.26
C VAL A 43 -10.54 0.17 -2.27
N LEU A 44 -10.29 0.70 -1.07
CA LEU A 44 -11.27 0.84 -0.01
C LEU A 44 -11.64 2.32 0.22
N PRO A 45 -12.93 2.68 0.40
CA PRO A 45 -13.38 4.07 0.36
C PRO A 45 -12.94 4.91 1.56
N HIS A 46 -12.73 4.31 2.73
CA HIS A 46 -12.50 5.06 3.97
C HIS A 46 -11.22 4.70 4.70
N ILE A 47 -10.60 3.55 4.37
CA ILE A 47 -9.38 3.08 4.99
C ILE A 47 -8.36 2.72 3.91
N THR A 48 -7.10 2.62 4.28
CA THR A 48 -6.08 1.95 3.47
C THR A 48 -6.18 0.45 3.70
N PRO A 49 -6.04 -0.40 2.66
CA PRO A 49 -5.89 -1.84 2.88
C PRO A 49 -4.60 -2.13 3.65
N SER A 50 -4.58 -3.22 4.40
CA SER A 50 -3.34 -3.70 5.02
C SER A 50 -2.37 -4.17 3.93
N ILE A 51 -1.14 -3.68 3.98
CA ILE A 51 -0.07 -4.02 3.03
C ILE A 51 1.08 -4.68 3.79
N GLY A 52 1.63 -5.77 3.21
CA GLY A 52 2.78 -6.47 3.79
C GLY A 52 2.42 -7.42 4.94
N PHE A 53 1.15 -7.77 5.10
CA PHE A 53 0.68 -8.69 6.15
C PHE A 53 0.44 -10.12 5.64
N GLU A 54 0.87 -10.44 4.45
CA GLU A 54 0.70 -11.78 3.88
C GLU A 54 1.71 -12.76 4.53
N PRO A 55 1.27 -13.97 4.98
CA PRO A 55 2.15 -14.93 5.67
C PRO A 55 3.39 -15.35 4.88
N ALA A 56 3.31 -15.31 3.56
CA ALA A 56 4.44 -15.63 2.67
C ALA A 56 5.55 -14.57 2.61
N GLY A 57 5.33 -13.39 3.23
CA GLY A 57 6.32 -12.33 3.36
C GLY A 57 6.72 -11.68 2.04
N ASN A 58 5.87 -10.83 1.47
CA ASN A 58 6.25 -10.02 0.31
C ASN A 58 6.86 -8.68 0.76
N ARG A 59 8.18 -8.56 0.76
CA ARG A 59 8.87 -7.29 1.09
C ARG A 59 8.51 -6.15 0.11
N MET A 60 8.11 -6.47 -1.12
CA MET A 60 7.75 -5.49 -2.15
C MET A 60 6.25 -5.18 -2.20
N ALA A 61 5.47 -5.63 -1.22
CA ALA A 61 4.01 -5.51 -1.22
C ALA A 61 3.52 -4.07 -1.48
N LEU A 62 4.13 -3.06 -0.84
CA LEU A 62 3.74 -1.66 -1.06
C LEU A 62 4.15 -1.17 -2.46
N ARG A 63 5.33 -1.52 -2.96
CA ARG A 63 5.73 -1.20 -4.35
C ARG A 63 4.72 -1.77 -5.35
N ASP A 64 4.35 -3.02 -5.16
CA ASP A 64 3.41 -3.72 -6.04
C ASP A 64 2.02 -3.10 -5.94
N TYR A 65 1.59 -2.71 -4.72
CA TYR A 65 0.34 -1.99 -4.49
C TYR A 65 0.29 -0.63 -5.21
N LEU A 66 1.34 0.18 -5.08
CA LEU A 66 1.43 1.48 -5.76
C LEU A 66 1.39 1.33 -7.29
N SER A 67 2.08 0.31 -7.82
CA SER A 67 2.03 -0.04 -9.24
C SER A 67 0.62 -0.49 -9.66
N SER A 68 -0.08 -1.24 -8.82
CA SER A 68 -1.45 -1.67 -9.05
C SER A 68 -2.45 -0.51 -9.03
N LEU A 69 -2.26 0.47 -8.14
CA LEU A 69 -3.05 1.71 -8.14
C LEU A 69 -2.85 2.50 -9.45
N ALA A 70 -1.62 2.62 -9.93
CA ALA A 70 -1.34 3.26 -11.22
C ALA A 70 -1.97 2.50 -12.40
N ARG A 71 -1.97 1.17 -12.38
CA ARG A 71 -2.69 0.34 -13.37
C ARG A 71 -4.19 0.58 -13.33
N THR A 72 -4.78 0.76 -12.15
CA THR A 72 -6.20 1.05 -11.99
C THR A 72 -6.56 2.40 -12.64
N LEU A 73 -5.71 3.43 -12.51
CA LEU A 73 -5.89 4.72 -13.20
C LEU A 73 -5.78 4.63 -14.73
N ALA A 74 -5.13 3.61 -15.25
CA ALA A 74 -5.03 3.39 -16.71
C ALA A 74 -6.29 2.76 -17.32
N LEU A 75 -7.21 2.24 -16.50
CA LEU A 75 -8.54 1.79 -16.92
C LEU A 75 -9.50 2.98 -17.01
N PRO A 76 -10.62 2.88 -17.73
CA PRO A 76 -11.69 3.85 -17.61
C PRO A 76 -12.18 4.00 -16.16
N ASP A 77 -12.51 5.22 -15.72
CA ASP A 77 -13.08 5.41 -14.39
C ASP A 77 -14.41 4.68 -14.26
N ALA A 78 -14.71 4.26 -13.04
CA ALA A 78 -15.85 3.42 -12.76
C ALA A 78 -16.32 3.62 -11.32
N ARG A 79 -17.59 3.33 -11.07
CA ARG A 79 -18.16 3.28 -9.73
C ARG A 79 -17.47 2.21 -8.91
N LEU A 80 -16.95 2.57 -7.76
CA LEU A 80 -16.20 1.69 -6.86
C LEU A 80 -17.15 0.79 -6.05
N LEU A 81 -17.02 -0.52 -6.23
CA LEU A 81 -17.64 -1.55 -5.40
C LEU A 81 -16.55 -2.26 -4.59
N PRO A 82 -16.29 -1.83 -3.35
CA PRO A 82 -15.23 -2.38 -2.51
C PRO A 82 -15.68 -3.62 -1.74
N ALA A 83 -14.72 -4.38 -1.16
CA ALA A 83 -15.04 -5.46 -0.23
C ALA A 83 -15.59 -4.92 1.10
N HIS A 84 -15.16 -3.75 1.52
CA HIS A 84 -15.55 -3.12 2.78
C HIS A 84 -15.90 -1.64 2.59
N GLY A 85 -16.98 -1.18 3.24
CA GLY A 85 -17.44 0.19 3.17
C GLY A 85 -18.49 0.45 2.08
N PRO A 86 -18.92 1.70 1.90
CA PRO A 86 -19.95 2.06 0.93
C PRO A 86 -19.42 2.06 -0.51
N VAL A 87 -20.35 1.89 -1.44
CA VAL A 87 -20.12 2.16 -2.85
C VAL A 87 -19.89 3.67 -3.06
N THR A 88 -18.91 4.03 -3.88
CA THR A 88 -18.61 5.44 -4.22
C THR A 88 -18.68 5.68 -5.74
N GLY A 89 -18.78 6.94 -6.14
CA GLY A 89 -19.02 7.32 -7.54
C GLY A 89 -17.82 7.15 -8.45
N SER A 90 -16.59 7.29 -7.93
CA SER A 90 -15.35 7.23 -8.72
C SER A 90 -14.30 6.39 -8.03
N THR A 91 -13.75 5.44 -8.77
CA THR A 91 -12.58 4.65 -8.37
C THR A 91 -11.32 5.52 -8.48
N HIS A 92 -11.19 6.33 -9.53
CA HIS A 92 -10.01 7.17 -9.76
C HIS A 92 -9.82 8.22 -8.68
N GLU A 93 -10.91 8.87 -8.23
CA GLU A 93 -10.82 9.82 -7.11
C GLU A 93 -10.20 9.16 -5.88
N ARG A 94 -10.70 7.98 -5.52
CA ARG A 94 -10.18 7.26 -4.35
C ARG A 94 -8.76 6.74 -4.54
N VAL A 95 -8.40 6.29 -5.73
CA VAL A 95 -7.02 5.86 -6.05
C VAL A 95 -6.04 7.02 -5.90
N ASN A 96 -6.38 8.22 -6.37
CA ASN A 96 -5.55 9.41 -6.20
C ASN A 96 -5.36 9.79 -4.74
N GLU A 97 -6.39 9.67 -3.90
CA GLU A 97 -6.28 9.87 -2.44
C GLU A 97 -5.33 8.86 -1.80
N LEU A 98 -5.39 7.58 -2.20
CA LEU A 98 -4.51 6.54 -1.70
C LEU A 98 -3.05 6.76 -2.10
N LEU A 99 -2.80 7.16 -3.34
CA LEU A 99 -1.45 7.53 -3.81
C LEU A 99 -0.88 8.71 -3.02
N ALA A 100 -1.65 9.78 -2.86
CA ALA A 100 -1.26 10.94 -2.07
C ALA A 100 -1.00 10.59 -0.59
N HIS A 101 -1.82 9.70 -0.02
CA HIS A 101 -1.60 9.19 1.33
C HIS A 101 -0.24 8.49 1.46
N HIS A 102 0.08 7.56 0.55
CA HIS A 102 1.36 6.84 0.61
C HIS A 102 2.56 7.74 0.32
N ASP A 103 2.43 8.76 -0.53
CA ASP A 103 3.50 9.74 -0.73
C ASP A 103 3.81 10.53 0.55
N LEU A 104 2.79 10.94 1.31
CA LEU A 104 2.97 11.55 2.63
C LEU A 104 3.63 10.58 3.61
N ARG A 105 3.18 9.33 3.67
CA ARG A 105 3.76 8.30 4.56
C ARG A 105 5.21 8.01 4.22
N LEU A 106 5.57 7.95 2.94
CA LEU A 106 6.96 7.80 2.48
C LEU A 106 7.82 8.98 2.93
N ALA A 107 7.32 10.21 2.81
CA ALA A 107 8.02 11.40 3.26
C ALA A 107 8.23 11.39 4.78
N GLU A 108 7.20 11.07 5.57
CA GLU A 108 7.30 10.95 7.04
C GLU A 108 8.31 9.87 7.46
N THR A 109 8.26 8.69 6.81
CA THR A 109 9.19 7.59 7.03
C THR A 109 10.64 8.02 6.73
N HIS A 110 10.87 8.68 5.61
CA HIS A 110 12.19 9.19 5.23
C HIS A 110 12.71 10.24 6.23
N GLN A 111 11.86 11.14 6.68
CA GLN A 111 12.23 12.15 7.69
C GLN A 111 12.58 11.51 9.05
N ALA A 112 11.88 10.45 9.45
CA ALA A 112 12.23 9.71 10.67
C ALA A 112 13.62 9.05 10.56
N VAL A 113 13.95 8.46 9.38
CA VAL A 113 15.31 7.91 9.15
C VAL A 113 16.37 9.01 9.17
N LEU A 114 16.10 10.18 8.58
CA LEU A 114 16.97 11.36 8.68
C LEU A 114 17.17 11.80 10.12
N GLY A 115 16.14 11.64 10.97
CA GLY A 115 16.20 11.93 12.41
C GLY A 115 16.98 10.90 13.23
N GLY A 116 17.55 9.85 12.59
CA GLY A 116 18.39 8.84 13.25
C GLY A 116 17.65 7.57 13.69
N HIS A 117 16.37 7.42 13.35
CA HIS A 117 15.62 6.17 13.61
C HIS A 117 15.96 5.13 12.53
N ALA A 118 16.62 4.04 12.92
CA ALA A 118 17.21 3.10 11.97
C ALA A 118 16.38 1.85 11.72
N THR A 119 15.56 1.41 12.66
CA THR A 119 14.74 0.19 12.52
C THR A 119 13.29 0.52 12.18
N PRO A 120 12.55 -0.42 11.54
CA PRO A 120 11.10 -0.22 11.31
C PRO A 120 10.32 0.11 12.58
N PHE A 121 10.70 -0.49 13.71
CA PHE A 121 10.08 -0.23 15.01
C PHE A 121 10.34 1.19 15.51
N GLU A 122 11.60 1.66 15.46
CA GLU A 122 11.95 3.04 15.88
C GLU A 122 11.27 4.08 14.99
N VAL A 123 11.25 3.85 13.67
CA VAL A 123 10.56 4.73 12.73
C VAL A 123 9.06 4.73 13.00
N ALA A 124 8.43 3.57 13.23
CA ALA A 124 7.01 3.48 13.55
C ALA A 124 6.66 4.24 14.85
N LYS A 125 7.56 4.26 15.84
CA LYS A 125 7.40 5.07 17.07
C LYS A 125 7.58 6.57 16.86
N ALA A 126 8.35 6.97 15.88
CA ALA A 126 8.64 8.37 15.60
C ALA A 126 7.54 9.09 14.80
N ILE A 127 6.70 8.36 14.08
CA ILE A 127 5.64 8.92 13.27
C ILE A 127 4.26 8.75 13.91
N LYS A 128 3.28 9.54 13.44
CA LYS A 128 1.92 9.49 13.97
C LYS A 128 1.05 8.55 13.16
N TRP A 129 0.04 7.98 13.84
CA TRP A 129 -0.83 6.95 13.30
C TRP A 129 -2.30 7.36 13.34
N THR A 130 -3.08 6.79 12.45
CA THR A 130 -4.51 7.03 12.30
C THR A 130 -4.85 8.47 11.87
N ARG A 131 -6.08 8.69 11.42
CA ARG A 131 -6.60 10.06 11.12
C ARG A 131 -6.61 10.98 12.35
N ARG A 132 -6.53 10.40 13.58
CA ARG A 132 -6.52 11.15 14.84
C ARG A 132 -5.11 11.49 15.31
N GLN A 133 -4.08 11.22 14.50
CA GLN A 133 -2.67 11.55 14.82
C GLN A 133 -2.20 10.96 16.15
N ARG A 134 -2.59 9.71 16.44
CA ARG A 134 -2.17 9.00 17.67
C ARG A 134 -0.69 8.67 17.65
N LEU A 135 -0.08 8.69 18.81
CA LEU A 135 1.27 8.17 19.02
C LEU A 135 1.23 6.64 19.00
N PHE A 136 2.35 6.02 18.65
CA PHE A 136 2.49 4.57 18.57
C PHE A 136 2.06 3.86 19.87
N ASP A 137 2.50 4.38 21.02
CA ASP A 137 2.22 3.78 22.34
C ASP A 137 0.73 3.94 22.78
N GLU A 138 -0.06 4.73 22.07
CA GLU A 138 -1.52 4.86 22.28
C GLU A 138 -2.34 3.84 21.47
N LEU A 139 -1.68 3.07 20.61
CA LEU A 139 -2.30 2.03 19.81
C LEU A 139 -2.42 0.73 20.61
N ASP A 140 -3.45 -0.07 20.31
CA ASP A 140 -3.50 -1.44 20.79
C ASP A 140 -2.39 -2.30 20.16
N LEU A 141 -2.09 -3.45 20.77
CA LEU A 141 -0.97 -4.30 20.36
C LEU A 141 -1.05 -4.74 18.89
N PHE A 142 -2.25 -5.08 18.40
CA PHE A 142 -2.43 -5.47 17.00
C PHE A 142 -2.12 -4.31 16.05
N SER A 143 -2.64 -3.12 16.35
CA SER A 143 -2.36 -1.90 15.60
C SER A 143 -0.88 -1.51 15.63
N GLN A 144 -0.18 -1.73 16.76
CA GLN A 144 1.28 -1.53 16.85
C GLN A 144 2.03 -2.46 15.89
N VAL A 145 1.69 -3.77 15.87
CA VAL A 145 2.31 -4.73 14.94
C VAL A 145 2.05 -4.33 13.48
N MET A 146 0.81 -3.95 13.16
CA MET A 146 0.46 -3.48 11.81
C MET A 146 1.25 -2.23 11.41
N SER A 147 1.43 -1.28 12.33
CA SER A 147 2.21 -0.05 12.11
C SER A 147 3.68 -0.35 11.79
N VAL A 148 4.31 -1.30 12.49
CA VAL A 148 5.69 -1.71 12.20
C VAL A 148 5.79 -2.37 10.83
N ASN A 149 4.85 -3.25 10.48
CA ASN A 149 4.83 -3.92 9.17
C ASN A 149 4.62 -2.89 8.02
N GLU A 150 3.69 -1.96 8.20
CA GLU A 150 3.46 -0.87 7.24
C GLU A 150 4.72 -0.01 7.06
N THR A 151 5.39 0.34 8.18
CA THR A 151 6.65 1.10 8.14
C THR A 151 7.74 0.32 7.39
N ALA A 152 7.88 -0.99 7.65
CA ALA A 152 8.84 -1.82 6.93
C ALA A 152 8.57 -1.82 5.42
N ALA A 153 7.31 -1.91 5.00
CA ALA A 153 6.94 -1.84 3.59
C ALA A 153 7.28 -0.48 2.95
N HIS A 154 7.12 0.65 3.67
CA HIS A 154 7.52 1.98 3.20
C HIS A 154 9.05 2.10 3.09
N LEU A 155 9.80 1.57 4.06
CA LEU A 155 11.27 1.55 4.02
C LEU A 155 11.81 0.76 2.82
N GLU A 156 11.17 -0.36 2.45
CA GLU A 156 11.54 -1.12 1.25
C GLU A 156 11.29 -0.30 -0.04
N VAL A 157 10.21 0.50 -0.11
CA VAL A 157 10.00 1.40 -1.25
C VAL A 157 11.08 2.49 -1.30
N LEU A 158 11.43 3.10 -0.17
CA LEU A 158 12.50 4.09 -0.10
C LEU A 158 13.86 3.50 -0.49
N LEU A 159 14.12 2.24 -0.10
CA LEU A 159 15.33 1.50 -0.48
C LEU A 159 15.40 1.30 -2.01
N VAL A 160 14.31 0.84 -2.64
CA VAL A 160 14.25 0.67 -4.11
C VAL A 160 14.40 2.01 -4.84
N ARG A 161 13.91 3.11 -4.24
CA ARG A 161 14.08 4.48 -4.79
C ARG A 161 15.48 5.06 -4.53
N GLY A 162 16.38 4.34 -3.83
CA GLY A 162 17.72 4.81 -3.48
C GLY A 162 17.74 5.96 -2.46
N GLN A 163 16.62 6.21 -1.77
CA GLN A 163 16.48 7.27 -0.77
C GLN A 163 16.99 6.85 0.60
N VAL A 164 17.09 5.55 0.85
CA VAL A 164 17.76 4.96 2.02
C VAL A 164 18.63 3.80 1.58
N THR A 165 19.61 3.44 2.42
CA THR A 165 20.39 2.19 2.35
C THR A 165 19.96 1.27 3.47
N ARG A 166 20.26 -0.03 3.35
CA ARG A 166 19.98 -1.03 4.38
C ARG A 166 21.21 -1.85 4.68
N GLU A 167 21.45 -2.07 5.97
CA GLU A 167 22.44 -3.02 6.50
C GLU A 167 21.73 -3.98 7.46
N THR A 168 22.23 -5.21 7.59
CA THR A 168 21.74 -6.15 8.59
C THR A 168 22.67 -6.14 9.79
N SER A 169 22.12 -5.86 10.98
CA SER A 169 22.87 -5.87 12.23
C SER A 169 23.37 -7.27 12.61
N PRO A 170 24.34 -7.41 13.51
CA PRO A 170 24.76 -8.72 14.00
C PRO A 170 23.64 -9.54 14.67
N THR A 171 22.59 -8.88 15.14
CA THR A 171 21.41 -9.53 15.73
C THR A 171 20.34 -9.90 14.70
N GLY A 172 20.57 -9.65 13.39
CA GLY A 172 19.66 -9.96 12.29
C GLY A 172 18.60 -8.88 12.04
N ALA A 173 18.65 -7.72 12.71
CA ALA A 173 17.72 -6.62 12.45
C ALA A 173 18.19 -5.80 11.24
N ASP A 174 17.24 -5.42 10.37
CA ASP A 174 17.50 -4.49 9.27
C ASP A 174 17.62 -3.05 9.83
N LEU A 175 18.70 -2.37 9.45
CA LEU A 175 19.00 -0.98 9.80
C LEU A 175 19.00 -0.12 8.53
N TYR A 176 18.23 0.95 8.54
CA TYR A 176 18.08 1.87 7.41
C TYR A 176 18.76 3.20 7.70
N GLN A 177 19.42 3.76 6.70
CA GLN A 177 20.14 5.04 6.79
C GLN A 177 19.91 5.84 5.51
N VAL A 178 19.91 7.17 5.61
CA VAL A 178 19.95 8.01 4.41
C VAL A 178 21.37 8.01 3.85
N PRO A 179 21.55 7.82 2.54
CA PRO A 179 22.87 7.86 1.91
C PRO A 179 23.56 9.20 2.23
N VAL A 180 24.81 9.14 2.69
CA VAL A 180 25.64 10.35 2.79
C VAL A 180 25.95 10.81 1.36
N SER A 181 25.48 11.98 0.97
CA SER A 181 25.87 12.58 -0.30
C SER A 181 27.41 12.68 -0.32
N GLN A 182 28.05 11.93 -1.20
CA GLN A 182 29.48 12.14 -1.44
C GLN A 182 29.65 13.52 -2.07
N PRO A 183 30.59 14.33 -1.59
CA PRO A 183 30.86 15.67 -2.10
C PRO A 183 31.36 15.64 -3.55
#